data_e2e6616a89677dc71fa5cf224f4bdf92
#
_entry.id   e2e6616a89677dc71fa5cf224f4bdf92
#
_cell.length_a   1.000
_cell.length_b   1.000
_cell.length_c   1.000
_cell.angle_alpha   90.00
_cell.angle_beta   90.00
_cell.angle_gamma   90.00
#
_symmetry.space_group_name_H-M   'P 1'
#
loop_
_entity.id
_entity.type
_entity.pdbx_description
1 polymer ?
#
loop_
_entity_poly.entity_id
_entity_poly.type
_entity_poly.pdbx_seq_one_letter_code
_entity_poly.pdbx_strand_id
1 'polypeptide(L)'
;MLRALYLIIIAVCILPTIPGLLGVVVSALGYVPPIGLHHFSLNGFNAVFDWEGVWTSIGLTFYSAIFSSYLACFITFAILQASWGSKFWRKIEVSLSPLLAMPHVAFAIGFAFLFAPTGMGVRVLNQLFGYDPNAQTVNDLALLIKDPHALGLVIMLAIKEVPFLLLMSIPILQQLKVDKIEKVSHSMGYSSAQAWWKCVFPQWIAKLRFPMLAVLAYSLSVVDVALIIGPTNPPTFAVLVWQWFNDPDLSLLPRAAAGAVVLFAIASLLIGFARLMEWCITKGFKRWQYSGRNGFRLPGKTLFSLIALLALLMIPLMVVWSFAQRWRFPDLLPSRYSLRFWAYEWHNILGTLEQSMLIAVISATVALALALIAHEYRLRYRWQVPGYIIAIPMLIPQLSVLFGMQVVTLYLNSNAYFFWVCWAHVFFAFPFIYLSLDGPWRSFDNGLTRVALSLGKSPMQAWLKVKLPILLPAIAFAWAVGISVSLAQYLPTLVLGAGRISTITTEAVALSSGFDRRVTAIYAIWQALLPFLFFSFAILLSRLHVKYRRLSIKGLLLNESLSRKPRHP
;
A
#
# COMPACT_ATOMS: atom_id res chain seq x y z
N MET A 1 10.53 32.55 3.83
CA MET A 1 9.49 31.80 3.13
C MET A 1 9.74 30.29 3.14
N LEU A 2 10.80 29.74 2.54
CA LEU A 2 10.98 28.27 2.47
C LEU A 2 11.09 27.58 3.85
N ARG A 3 11.71 28.21 4.84
CA ARG A 3 11.76 27.70 6.24
C ARG A 3 10.38 27.65 6.89
N ALA A 4 9.56 28.68 6.70
CA ALA A 4 8.19 28.70 7.23
C ALA A 4 7.35 27.60 6.61
N LEU A 5 7.43 27.41 5.29
CA LEU A 5 6.74 26.32 4.60
C LEU A 5 7.20 24.94 5.08
N TYR A 6 8.49 24.78 5.40
CA TYR A 6 8.98 23.51 5.93
C TYR A 6 8.48 23.25 7.37
N LEU A 7 8.32 24.28 8.19
CA LEU A 7 7.67 24.15 9.50
C LEU A 7 6.21 23.74 9.37
N ILE A 8 5.49 24.24 8.35
CA ILE A 8 4.12 23.79 8.05
C ILE A 8 4.10 22.30 7.71
N ILE A 9 5.09 21.80 6.95
CA ILE A 9 5.18 20.36 6.63
C ILE A 9 5.35 19.55 7.92
N ILE A 10 6.23 19.98 8.82
CA ILE A 10 6.41 19.31 10.12
C ILE A 10 5.10 19.31 10.90
N ALA A 11 4.41 20.46 10.96
CA ALA A 11 3.18 20.61 11.71
C ALA A 11 2.02 19.77 11.14
N VAL A 12 1.92 19.64 9.82
CA VAL A 12 0.80 18.95 9.15
C VAL A 12 1.06 17.45 8.96
N CYS A 13 2.31 17.05 8.65
CA CYS A 13 2.63 15.69 8.22
C CYS A 13 3.43 14.87 9.23
N ILE A 14 4.00 15.48 10.27
CA ILE A 14 4.85 14.77 11.25
C ILE A 14 4.32 14.94 12.66
N LEU A 15 4.09 16.18 13.06
CA LEU A 15 3.65 16.50 14.41
C LEU A 15 2.36 15.80 14.84
N PRO A 16 1.34 15.57 13.99
CA PRO A 16 0.09 14.91 14.38
C PRO A 16 0.25 13.48 14.93
N THR A 17 1.38 12.83 14.63
CA THR A 17 1.70 11.52 15.22
C THR A 17 1.82 11.60 16.75
N ILE A 18 2.33 12.72 17.29
CA ILE A 18 2.53 12.89 18.73
C ILE A 18 1.20 13.02 19.48
N PRO A 19 0.32 14.02 19.19
CA PRO A 19 -0.98 14.12 19.86
C PRO A 19 -1.87 12.91 19.57
N GLY A 20 -1.75 12.27 18.38
CA GLY A 20 -2.45 11.02 18.07
C GLY A 20 -2.06 9.90 19.05
N LEU A 21 -0.78 9.67 19.26
CA LEU A 21 -0.30 8.65 20.21
C LEU A 21 -0.55 9.04 21.67
N LEU A 22 -0.35 10.30 22.04
CA LEU A 22 -0.64 10.77 23.40
C LEU A 22 -2.13 10.70 23.71
N GLY A 23 -2.99 11.10 22.76
CA GLY A 23 -4.43 11.03 22.91
C GLY A 23 -4.93 9.61 23.16
N VAL A 24 -4.40 8.62 22.42
CA VAL A 24 -4.78 7.23 22.63
C VAL A 24 -4.31 6.71 24.00
N VAL A 25 -3.11 7.06 24.45
CA VAL A 25 -2.60 6.64 25.78
C VAL A 25 -3.44 7.25 26.90
N VAL A 26 -3.74 8.54 26.83
CA VAL A 26 -4.56 9.23 27.85
C VAL A 26 -5.97 8.63 27.89
N SER A 27 -6.57 8.35 26.74
CA SER A 27 -7.88 7.70 26.66
C SER A 27 -7.85 6.26 27.17
N ALA A 28 -6.76 5.52 26.91
CA ALA A 28 -6.57 4.16 27.43
C ALA A 28 -6.50 4.11 28.96
N LEU A 29 -5.99 5.20 29.55
CA LEU A 29 -5.98 5.38 31.02
C LEU A 29 -7.31 5.93 31.56
N GLY A 30 -8.39 5.92 30.79
CA GLY A 30 -9.73 6.27 31.23
C GLY A 30 -10.05 7.77 31.22
N TYR A 31 -9.12 8.64 30.86
CA TYR A 31 -9.35 10.09 30.89
C TYR A 31 -9.80 10.60 29.53
N VAL A 32 -11.12 10.84 29.39
CA VAL A 32 -11.76 11.38 28.17
C VAL A 32 -12.86 12.37 28.57
N PRO A 33 -12.49 13.60 28.98
CA PRO A 33 -13.44 14.62 29.44
C PRO A 33 -14.63 14.91 28.51
N PRO A 34 -14.49 14.94 27.16
CA PRO A 34 -15.62 15.22 26.28
C PRO A 34 -16.79 14.25 26.41
N ILE A 35 -16.58 13.06 26.95
CA ILE A 35 -17.63 12.05 27.17
C ILE A 35 -17.92 11.82 28.67
N GLY A 36 -17.42 12.70 29.54
CA GLY A 36 -17.69 12.65 30.98
C GLY A 36 -16.75 11.74 31.80
N LEU A 37 -15.68 11.21 31.20
CA LEU A 37 -14.70 10.40 31.89
C LEU A 37 -13.54 11.29 32.40
N HIS A 38 -13.50 11.55 33.71
CA HIS A 38 -12.56 12.49 34.34
C HIS A 38 -11.52 11.83 35.24
N HIS A 39 -11.51 10.49 35.37
CA HIS A 39 -10.65 9.78 36.30
C HIS A 39 -9.70 8.85 35.56
N PHE A 40 -8.42 8.88 35.94
CA PHE A 40 -7.45 7.89 35.45
C PHE A 40 -7.72 6.51 36.07
N SER A 41 -7.75 5.48 35.22
CA SER A 41 -7.94 4.09 35.62
C SER A 41 -7.26 3.13 34.64
N LEU A 42 -6.93 1.94 35.07
CA LEU A 42 -6.46 0.86 34.21
C LEU A 42 -7.59 -0.06 33.71
N ASN A 43 -8.84 0.31 33.99
CA ASN A 43 -10.01 -0.51 33.62
C ASN A 43 -10.08 -0.80 32.12
N GLY A 44 -9.61 0.14 31.28
CA GLY A 44 -9.52 -0.08 29.84
C GLY A 44 -8.62 -1.26 29.47
N PHE A 45 -7.46 -1.37 30.09
CA PHE A 45 -6.53 -2.48 29.88
C PHE A 45 -7.08 -3.79 30.44
N ASN A 46 -7.67 -3.77 31.66
CA ASN A 46 -8.30 -4.95 32.23
C ASN A 46 -9.41 -5.48 31.30
N ALA A 47 -10.27 -4.59 30.80
CA ALA A 47 -11.34 -4.96 29.87
C ALA A 47 -10.83 -5.50 28.51
N VAL A 48 -9.61 -5.16 28.10
CA VAL A 48 -8.96 -5.77 26.93
C VAL A 48 -8.55 -7.21 27.24
N PHE A 49 -7.84 -7.44 28.34
CA PHE A 49 -7.28 -8.75 28.66
C PHE A 49 -8.30 -9.74 29.23
N ASP A 50 -9.39 -9.25 29.82
CA ASP A 50 -10.51 -10.05 30.28
C ASP A 50 -11.48 -10.46 29.16
N TRP A 51 -11.32 -9.91 27.94
CA TRP A 51 -12.17 -10.25 26.80
C TRP A 51 -11.91 -11.69 26.33
N GLU A 52 -12.99 -12.47 26.24
CA GLU A 52 -12.91 -13.87 25.82
C GLU A 52 -12.36 -13.98 24.38
N GLY A 53 -11.27 -14.72 24.20
CA GLY A 53 -10.63 -14.91 22.90
C GLY A 53 -9.57 -13.85 22.52
N VAL A 54 -9.26 -12.87 23.39
CA VAL A 54 -8.26 -11.83 23.10
C VAL A 54 -6.88 -12.42 22.75
N TRP A 55 -6.44 -13.44 23.47
CA TRP A 55 -5.14 -14.07 23.23
C TRP A 55 -5.08 -14.78 21.87
N THR A 56 -6.18 -15.43 21.46
CA THR A 56 -6.31 -16.00 20.12
C THR A 56 -6.28 -14.90 19.06
N SER A 57 -6.98 -13.80 19.28
CA SER A 57 -7.02 -12.63 18.39
C SER A 57 -5.62 -12.01 18.21
N ILE A 58 -4.88 -11.83 19.32
CA ILE A 58 -3.48 -11.36 19.31
C ILE A 58 -2.58 -12.36 18.56
N GLY A 59 -2.73 -13.65 18.86
CA GLY A 59 -1.99 -14.72 18.19
C GLY A 59 -2.22 -14.76 16.69
N LEU A 60 -3.49 -14.64 16.24
CA LEU A 60 -3.85 -14.57 14.82
C LEU A 60 -3.22 -13.36 14.13
N THR A 61 -3.20 -12.20 14.78
CA THR A 61 -2.58 -10.98 14.25
C THR A 61 -1.06 -11.14 14.10
N PHE A 62 -0.42 -11.66 15.14
CA PHE A 62 1.02 -11.92 15.15
C PHE A 62 1.41 -12.93 14.06
N TYR A 63 0.68 -14.04 14.01
CA TYR A 63 0.84 -15.09 13.00
C TYR A 63 0.64 -14.55 11.59
N SER A 64 -0.50 -13.91 11.31
CA SER A 64 -0.82 -13.43 9.97
C SER A 64 0.18 -12.37 9.48
N ALA A 65 0.61 -11.45 10.33
CA ALA A 65 1.57 -10.41 9.97
C ALA A 65 2.96 -10.99 9.65
N ILE A 66 3.47 -11.90 10.47
CA ILE A 66 4.79 -12.53 10.24
C ILE A 66 4.74 -13.38 8.97
N PHE A 67 3.81 -14.34 8.92
CA PHE A 67 3.83 -15.32 7.83
C PHE A 67 3.52 -14.67 6.48
N SER A 68 2.58 -13.71 6.38
CA SER A 68 2.32 -13.00 5.13
C SER A 68 3.55 -12.22 4.65
N SER A 69 4.22 -11.49 5.55
CA SER A 69 5.37 -10.65 5.22
C SER A 69 6.58 -11.47 4.80
N TYR A 70 6.92 -12.52 5.56
CA TYR A 70 8.07 -13.38 5.22
C TYR A 70 7.80 -14.27 4.02
N LEU A 71 6.57 -14.72 3.82
CA LEU A 71 6.16 -15.44 2.61
C LEU A 71 6.27 -14.53 1.38
N ALA A 72 5.81 -13.27 1.46
CA ALA A 72 5.98 -12.28 0.39
C ALA A 72 7.47 -12.04 0.08
N CYS A 73 8.30 -11.89 1.11
CA CYS A 73 9.74 -11.73 0.97
C CYS A 73 10.40 -12.95 0.29
N PHE A 74 10.03 -14.16 0.70
CA PHE A 74 10.53 -15.40 0.13
C PHE A 74 10.11 -15.56 -1.35
N ILE A 75 8.85 -15.33 -1.67
CA ILE A 75 8.35 -15.37 -3.05
C ILE A 75 9.08 -14.32 -3.91
N THR A 76 9.24 -13.10 -3.38
CA THR A 76 10.00 -12.03 -4.06
C THR A 76 11.42 -12.46 -4.37
N PHE A 77 12.12 -13.02 -3.39
CA PHE A 77 13.48 -13.56 -3.60
C PHE A 77 13.52 -14.67 -4.65
N ALA A 78 12.54 -15.60 -4.61
CA ALA A 78 12.43 -16.67 -5.59
C ALA A 78 12.26 -16.13 -7.02
N ILE A 79 11.41 -15.12 -7.19
CA ILE A 79 11.18 -14.45 -8.48
C ILE A 79 12.46 -13.77 -8.98
N LEU A 80 13.13 -13.01 -8.11
CA LEU A 80 14.39 -12.34 -8.44
C LEU A 80 15.48 -13.32 -8.84
N GLN A 81 15.70 -14.38 -8.03
CA GLN A 81 16.68 -15.41 -8.32
C GLN A 81 16.47 -16.09 -9.69
N ALA A 82 15.20 -16.36 -10.04
CA ALA A 82 14.88 -17.10 -11.27
C ALA A 82 14.81 -16.21 -12.51
N SER A 83 14.67 -14.89 -12.34
CA SER A 83 14.27 -14.02 -13.45
C SER A 83 15.19 -12.84 -13.72
N TRP A 84 15.97 -12.37 -12.73
CA TRP A 84 16.83 -11.19 -12.86
C TRP A 84 17.75 -11.27 -14.05
N GLY A 85 17.85 -10.20 -14.84
CA GLY A 85 18.68 -10.14 -16.06
C GLY A 85 18.19 -10.99 -17.25
N SER A 86 17.11 -11.79 -17.10
CA SER A 86 16.56 -12.62 -18.16
C SER A 86 15.54 -11.86 -19.02
N LYS A 87 15.21 -12.42 -20.21
CA LYS A 87 14.11 -11.88 -21.05
C LYS A 87 12.75 -11.88 -20.32
N PHE A 88 12.56 -12.78 -19.35
CA PHE A 88 11.34 -12.86 -18.54
C PHE A 88 11.24 -11.68 -17.56
N TRP A 89 12.38 -11.16 -17.06
CA TRP A 89 12.41 -10.00 -16.18
C TRP A 89 11.74 -8.77 -16.80
N ARG A 90 11.94 -8.51 -18.09
CA ARG A 90 11.26 -7.40 -18.79
C ARG A 90 9.73 -7.52 -18.76
N LYS A 91 9.21 -8.76 -18.81
CA LYS A 91 7.75 -8.99 -18.67
C LYS A 91 7.29 -8.68 -17.26
N ILE A 92 8.08 -9.05 -16.24
CA ILE A 92 7.80 -8.73 -14.85
C ILE A 92 7.72 -7.20 -14.67
N GLU A 93 8.75 -6.46 -15.09
CA GLU A 93 8.78 -5.00 -14.96
C GLU A 93 7.56 -4.30 -15.54
N VAL A 94 7.12 -4.71 -16.73
CA VAL A 94 5.90 -4.17 -17.37
C VAL A 94 4.65 -4.52 -16.57
N SER A 95 4.58 -5.70 -15.98
CA SER A 95 3.42 -6.16 -15.20
C SER A 95 3.35 -5.57 -13.79
N LEU A 96 4.45 -5.02 -13.25
CA LEU A 96 4.45 -4.45 -11.89
C LEU A 96 3.48 -3.27 -11.76
N SER A 97 3.41 -2.39 -12.76
CA SER A 97 2.55 -1.20 -12.70
C SER A 97 1.06 -1.55 -12.53
N PRO A 98 0.44 -2.40 -13.36
CA PRO A 98 -0.96 -2.79 -13.17
C PRO A 98 -1.18 -3.60 -11.88
N LEU A 99 -0.23 -4.45 -11.45
CA LEU A 99 -0.36 -5.22 -10.21
C LEU A 99 -0.34 -4.32 -8.97
N LEU A 100 0.46 -3.26 -8.99
CA LEU A 100 0.53 -2.26 -7.92
C LEU A 100 -0.68 -1.33 -7.92
N ALA A 101 -1.21 -0.98 -9.10
CA ALA A 101 -2.34 -0.07 -9.23
C ALA A 101 -3.63 -0.63 -8.61
N MET A 102 -3.81 -1.96 -8.55
CA MET A 102 -4.99 -2.59 -7.96
C MET A 102 -4.97 -2.42 -6.43
N PRO A 103 -5.97 -1.76 -5.80
CA PRO A 103 -6.02 -1.61 -4.34
C PRO A 103 -6.21 -2.93 -3.61
N HIS A 104 -5.78 -3.00 -2.34
CA HIS A 104 -5.88 -4.20 -1.51
C HIS A 104 -7.31 -4.70 -1.34
N VAL A 105 -8.29 -3.80 -1.15
CA VAL A 105 -9.71 -4.15 -0.98
C VAL A 105 -10.28 -4.77 -2.26
N ALA A 106 -10.04 -4.17 -3.44
CA ALA A 106 -10.49 -4.75 -4.71
C ALA A 106 -9.86 -6.13 -4.96
N PHE A 107 -8.57 -6.28 -4.63
CA PHE A 107 -7.88 -7.56 -4.70
C PHE A 107 -8.50 -8.59 -3.74
N ALA A 108 -8.82 -8.19 -2.50
CA ALA A 108 -9.46 -9.04 -1.50
C ALA A 108 -10.85 -9.52 -1.95
N ILE A 109 -11.65 -8.63 -2.53
CA ILE A 109 -12.97 -8.99 -3.06
C ILE A 109 -12.84 -9.97 -4.23
N GLY A 110 -11.90 -9.71 -5.16
CA GLY A 110 -11.61 -10.63 -6.27
C GLY A 110 -11.11 -12.00 -5.78
N PHE A 111 -10.25 -12.01 -4.76
CA PHE A 111 -9.78 -13.22 -4.09
C PHE A 111 -10.93 -13.99 -3.43
N ALA A 112 -11.83 -13.29 -2.75
CA ALA A 112 -13.02 -13.90 -2.16
C ALA A 112 -13.92 -14.52 -3.23
N PHE A 113 -14.09 -13.89 -4.37
CA PHE A 113 -14.89 -14.44 -5.48
C PHE A 113 -14.27 -15.69 -6.12
N LEU A 114 -12.95 -15.82 -6.08
CA LEU A 114 -12.25 -17.02 -6.53
C LEU A 114 -12.36 -18.16 -5.51
N PHE A 115 -12.11 -17.90 -4.24
CA PHE A 115 -11.85 -18.92 -3.22
C PHE A 115 -12.95 -19.09 -2.18
N ALA A 116 -14.05 -18.34 -2.26
CA ALA A 116 -15.21 -18.59 -1.40
C ALA A 116 -15.80 -20.00 -1.66
N PRO A 117 -16.55 -20.58 -0.70
CA PRO A 117 -17.14 -21.92 -0.83
C PRO A 117 -17.99 -22.13 -2.09
N THR A 118 -18.57 -21.06 -2.64
CA THR A 118 -19.31 -21.06 -3.91
C THR A 118 -18.62 -20.19 -4.97
N GLY A 119 -17.31 -19.94 -4.79
CA GLY A 119 -16.47 -19.16 -5.69
C GLY A 119 -16.10 -19.90 -6.97
N MET A 120 -15.47 -19.19 -7.90
CA MET A 120 -15.11 -19.74 -9.21
C MET A 120 -14.15 -20.94 -9.08
N GLY A 121 -13.18 -20.90 -8.16
CA GLY A 121 -12.23 -21.99 -7.96
C GLY A 121 -12.94 -23.29 -7.55
N VAL A 122 -13.90 -23.20 -6.63
CA VAL A 122 -14.67 -24.38 -6.19
C VAL A 122 -15.59 -24.90 -7.29
N ARG A 123 -16.16 -24.01 -8.12
CA ARG A 123 -16.97 -24.41 -9.29
C ARG A 123 -16.14 -25.18 -10.30
N VAL A 124 -14.92 -24.74 -10.57
CA VAL A 124 -13.97 -25.43 -11.45
C VAL A 124 -13.59 -26.80 -10.85
N LEU A 125 -13.31 -26.88 -9.55
CA LEU A 125 -13.03 -28.15 -8.88
C LEU A 125 -14.22 -29.12 -8.91
N ASN A 126 -15.43 -28.60 -8.74
CA ASN A 126 -16.64 -29.40 -8.88
C ASN A 126 -16.77 -29.99 -10.28
N GLN A 127 -16.60 -29.18 -11.33
CA GLN A 127 -16.71 -29.63 -12.73
C GLN A 127 -15.63 -30.63 -13.14
N LEU A 128 -14.40 -30.46 -12.64
CA LEU A 128 -13.26 -31.31 -13.00
C LEU A 128 -13.17 -32.59 -12.18
N PHE A 129 -13.50 -32.51 -10.89
CA PHE A 129 -13.24 -33.58 -9.91
C PHE A 129 -14.48 -34.00 -9.14
N GLY A 130 -15.67 -33.44 -9.40
CA GLY A 130 -16.89 -33.72 -8.67
C GLY A 130 -16.87 -33.24 -7.22
N TYR A 131 -15.97 -32.31 -6.87
CA TYR A 131 -15.87 -31.79 -5.51
C TYR A 131 -17.11 -30.97 -5.14
N ASP A 132 -17.90 -31.45 -4.19
CA ASP A 132 -19.06 -30.72 -3.66
C ASP A 132 -18.79 -30.26 -2.23
N PRO A 133 -18.63 -28.96 -1.98
CA PRO A 133 -18.44 -28.44 -0.64
C PRO A 133 -19.65 -28.64 0.27
N ASN A 134 -20.86 -28.83 -0.27
CA ASN A 134 -22.07 -29.06 0.52
C ASN A 134 -22.19 -30.52 1.02
N ALA A 135 -21.43 -31.45 0.44
CA ALA A 135 -21.39 -32.85 0.85
C ALA A 135 -20.46 -33.10 2.04
N GLN A 136 -19.65 -32.09 2.43
CA GLN A 136 -18.70 -32.18 3.54
C GLN A 136 -19.27 -31.48 4.79
N THR A 137 -18.78 -31.85 5.97
CA THR A 137 -19.18 -31.25 7.24
C THR A 137 -18.86 -29.75 7.27
N VAL A 138 -19.68 -28.96 7.95
CA VAL A 138 -19.67 -27.49 7.97
C VAL A 138 -18.30 -26.85 8.25
N ASN A 139 -17.37 -27.57 8.88
CA ASN A 139 -16.04 -27.08 9.22
C ASN A 139 -15.03 -27.06 8.07
N ASP A 140 -15.28 -27.80 6.97
CA ASP A 140 -14.35 -27.90 5.84
C ASP A 140 -14.64 -26.87 4.72
N LEU A 141 -15.74 -26.14 4.85
CA LEU A 141 -16.22 -25.21 3.82
C LEU A 141 -15.44 -23.91 3.69
N ALA A 142 -14.68 -23.52 4.71
CA ALA A 142 -14.01 -22.23 4.80
C ALA A 142 -12.47 -22.35 4.72
N LEU A 143 -11.97 -22.95 3.62
CA LEU A 143 -10.52 -23.17 3.47
C LEU A 143 -9.69 -21.88 3.43
N LEU A 144 -10.17 -20.82 2.80
CA LEU A 144 -9.40 -19.58 2.59
C LEU A 144 -10.18 -18.29 2.86
N ILE A 145 -11.51 -18.34 2.93
CA ILE A 145 -12.34 -17.15 3.17
C ILE A 145 -13.05 -17.31 4.50
N LYS A 146 -12.80 -16.39 5.43
CA LYS A 146 -13.31 -16.44 6.81
C LYS A 146 -12.84 -17.69 7.57
N ASP A 147 -11.68 -18.22 7.21
CA ASP A 147 -11.10 -19.37 7.90
C ASP A 147 -10.62 -18.99 9.31
N PRO A 148 -10.84 -19.86 10.33
CA PRO A 148 -10.50 -19.53 11.72
C PRO A 148 -8.99 -19.39 11.97
N HIS A 149 -8.15 -19.89 11.05
CA HIS A 149 -6.68 -19.84 11.16
C HIS A 149 -6.03 -18.70 10.37
N ALA A 150 -6.82 -17.82 9.75
CA ALA A 150 -6.34 -16.70 8.92
C ALA A 150 -5.42 -17.11 7.75
N LEU A 151 -5.50 -18.35 7.26
CA LEU A 151 -4.67 -18.84 6.15
C LEU A 151 -4.91 -18.05 4.85
N GLY A 152 -6.19 -17.81 4.53
CA GLY A 152 -6.56 -17.03 3.36
C GLY A 152 -6.05 -15.59 3.45
N LEU A 153 -6.12 -14.98 4.63
CA LEU A 153 -5.57 -13.65 4.88
C LEU A 153 -4.05 -13.62 4.67
N VAL A 154 -3.32 -14.61 5.21
CA VAL A 154 -1.86 -14.75 5.02
C VAL A 154 -1.50 -14.86 3.54
N ILE A 155 -2.16 -15.75 2.82
CA ILE A 155 -1.86 -16.00 1.39
C ILE A 155 -2.18 -14.76 0.55
N MET A 156 -3.34 -14.17 0.75
CA MET A 156 -3.77 -12.98 0.00
C MET A 156 -2.82 -11.80 0.23
N LEU A 157 -2.49 -11.49 1.48
CA LEU A 157 -1.55 -10.41 1.81
C LEU A 157 -0.17 -10.71 1.22
N ALA A 158 0.33 -11.94 1.36
CA ALA A 158 1.62 -12.32 0.79
C ALA A 158 1.67 -12.08 -0.73
N ILE A 159 0.65 -12.53 -1.46
CA ILE A 159 0.57 -12.35 -2.92
C ILE A 159 0.53 -10.86 -3.29
N LYS A 160 -0.24 -10.08 -2.55
CA LYS A 160 -0.45 -8.65 -2.85
C LYS A 160 0.79 -7.80 -2.56
N GLU A 161 1.61 -8.19 -1.57
CA GLU A 161 2.83 -7.46 -1.21
C GLU A 161 4.04 -7.80 -2.11
N VAL A 162 4.03 -8.91 -2.84
CA VAL A 162 5.11 -9.29 -3.76
C VAL A 162 5.43 -8.21 -4.79
N PRO A 163 4.47 -7.60 -5.52
CA PRO A 163 4.78 -6.54 -6.49
C PRO A 163 5.47 -5.32 -5.86
N PHE A 164 5.09 -4.95 -4.64
CA PHE A 164 5.73 -3.85 -3.91
C PHE A 164 7.18 -4.18 -3.54
N LEU A 165 7.44 -5.37 -2.99
CA LEU A 165 8.78 -5.80 -2.64
C LEU A 165 9.67 -5.99 -3.87
N LEU A 166 9.11 -6.46 -5.01
CA LEU A 166 9.82 -6.52 -6.29
C LEU A 166 10.25 -5.12 -6.75
N LEU A 167 9.32 -4.16 -6.73
CA LEU A 167 9.61 -2.77 -7.11
C LEU A 167 10.72 -2.16 -6.24
N MET A 168 10.64 -2.36 -4.93
CA MET A 168 11.66 -1.87 -3.98
C MET A 168 13.01 -2.59 -4.13
N SER A 169 13.02 -3.80 -4.67
CA SER A 169 14.24 -4.57 -4.90
C SER A 169 15.04 -4.10 -6.12
N ILE A 170 14.40 -3.50 -7.12
CA ILE A 170 15.07 -3.05 -8.36
C ILE A 170 16.27 -2.13 -8.08
N PRO A 171 16.11 -0.97 -7.39
CA PRO A 171 17.23 -0.09 -7.12
C PRO A 171 18.29 -0.73 -6.21
N ILE A 172 17.88 -1.63 -5.31
CA ILE A 172 18.81 -2.37 -4.43
C ILE A 172 19.72 -3.26 -5.26
N LEU A 173 19.17 -4.08 -6.17
CA LEU A 173 19.95 -5.00 -7.00
C LEU A 173 20.83 -4.26 -8.01
N GLN A 174 20.35 -3.14 -8.55
CA GLN A 174 21.17 -2.25 -9.41
C GLN A 174 22.35 -1.68 -8.63
N GLN A 175 22.13 -1.21 -7.40
CA GLN A 175 23.21 -0.71 -6.53
C GLN A 175 24.23 -1.80 -6.16
N LEU A 176 23.76 -3.02 -5.91
CA LEU A 176 24.61 -4.17 -5.62
C LEU A 176 25.42 -4.65 -6.84
N LYS A 177 25.02 -4.22 -8.05
CA LYS A 177 25.63 -4.66 -9.33
C LYS A 177 25.64 -6.18 -9.44
N VAL A 178 24.47 -6.80 -9.27
CA VAL A 178 24.29 -8.27 -9.19
C VAL A 178 24.96 -8.99 -10.37
N ASP A 179 24.89 -8.45 -11.58
CA ASP A 179 25.53 -9.03 -12.77
C ASP A 179 27.05 -9.19 -12.60
N LYS A 180 27.71 -8.26 -11.86
CA LYS A 180 29.15 -8.39 -11.54
C LYS A 180 29.38 -9.45 -10.48
N ILE A 181 28.53 -9.53 -9.46
CA ILE A 181 28.59 -10.57 -8.42
C ILE A 181 28.48 -11.96 -9.06
N GLU A 182 27.50 -12.15 -9.96
CA GLU A 182 27.32 -13.43 -10.66
C GLU A 182 28.54 -13.80 -11.50
N LYS A 183 29.08 -12.87 -12.30
CA LYS A 183 30.27 -13.11 -13.12
C LYS A 183 31.47 -13.54 -12.27
N VAL A 184 31.75 -12.84 -11.17
CA VAL A 184 32.82 -13.18 -10.24
C VAL A 184 32.56 -14.55 -9.59
N SER A 185 31.33 -14.82 -9.16
CA SER A 185 30.98 -16.11 -8.57
C SER A 185 31.16 -17.26 -9.56
N HIS A 186 30.78 -17.07 -10.82
CA HIS A 186 30.99 -18.07 -11.88
C HIS A 186 32.47 -18.34 -12.15
N SER A 187 33.31 -17.28 -12.16
CA SER A 187 34.77 -17.49 -12.33
C SER A 187 35.39 -18.28 -11.17
N MET A 188 34.77 -18.28 -10.00
CA MET A 188 35.15 -19.07 -8.83
C MET A 188 34.50 -20.47 -8.80
N GLY A 189 33.77 -20.86 -9.86
CA GLY A 189 33.09 -22.15 -9.98
C GLY A 189 31.77 -22.29 -9.25
N TYR A 190 31.12 -21.16 -8.83
CA TYR A 190 29.79 -21.18 -8.23
C TYR A 190 28.70 -21.12 -9.31
N SER A 191 27.61 -21.84 -9.10
CA SER A 191 26.43 -21.69 -9.92
C SER A 191 25.67 -20.38 -9.61
N SER A 192 24.78 -19.92 -10.52
CA SER A 192 23.98 -18.74 -10.29
C SER A 192 23.13 -18.86 -9.01
N ALA A 193 22.52 -20.04 -8.76
CA ALA A 193 21.74 -20.25 -7.53
C ALA A 193 22.58 -20.09 -6.27
N GLN A 194 23.82 -20.60 -6.27
CA GLN A 194 24.73 -20.44 -5.15
C GLN A 194 25.14 -18.98 -4.95
N ALA A 195 25.45 -18.25 -6.02
CA ALA A 195 25.75 -16.82 -5.98
C ALA A 195 24.58 -16.02 -5.37
N TRP A 196 23.34 -16.32 -5.77
CA TRP A 196 22.16 -15.67 -5.21
C TRP A 196 21.99 -15.94 -3.72
N TRP A 197 22.07 -17.20 -3.27
CA TRP A 197 21.92 -17.53 -1.84
C TRP A 197 23.04 -17.00 -0.97
N LYS A 198 24.30 -17.14 -1.43
CA LYS A 198 25.49 -16.86 -0.60
C LYS A 198 25.92 -15.40 -0.66
N CYS A 199 25.80 -14.75 -1.82
CA CYS A 199 26.34 -13.41 -2.04
C CYS A 199 25.24 -12.33 -2.11
N VAL A 200 24.15 -12.58 -2.86
CA VAL A 200 23.12 -11.57 -3.10
C VAL A 200 22.14 -11.48 -1.92
N PHE A 201 21.59 -12.61 -1.47
CA PHE A 201 20.55 -12.65 -0.44
C PHE A 201 20.92 -11.91 0.85
N PRO A 202 22.08 -12.11 1.48
CA PRO A 202 22.40 -11.42 2.74
C PRO A 202 22.54 -9.91 2.59
N GLN A 203 22.98 -9.43 1.43
CA GLN A 203 23.11 -8.01 1.13
C GLN A 203 21.77 -7.40 0.75
N TRP A 204 20.95 -8.12 -0.01
CA TRP A 204 19.64 -7.70 -0.43
C TRP A 204 18.69 -7.56 0.76
N ILE A 205 18.59 -8.57 1.63
CA ILE A 205 17.68 -8.53 2.79
C ILE A 205 18.02 -7.40 3.76
N ALA A 206 19.30 -7.10 3.96
CA ALA A 206 19.73 -5.98 4.81
C ALA A 206 19.33 -4.61 4.25
N LYS A 207 19.31 -4.46 2.91
CA LYS A 207 18.88 -3.23 2.24
C LYS A 207 17.36 -3.14 2.07
N LEU A 208 16.67 -4.29 2.03
CA LEU A 208 15.21 -4.38 1.95
C LEU A 208 14.51 -4.06 3.30
N ARG A 209 15.26 -3.82 4.35
CA ARG A 209 14.78 -3.59 5.72
C ARG A 209 13.54 -2.70 5.81
N PHE A 210 13.62 -1.50 5.25
CA PHE A 210 12.53 -0.53 5.36
C PHE A 210 11.25 -1.00 4.64
N PRO A 211 11.29 -1.45 3.37
CA PRO A 211 10.13 -2.05 2.71
C PRO A 211 9.55 -3.24 3.47
N MET A 212 10.39 -4.10 4.04
CA MET A 212 9.96 -5.25 4.81
C MET A 212 9.22 -4.85 6.09
N LEU A 213 9.72 -3.83 6.81
CA LEU A 213 9.05 -3.30 8.00
C LEU A 213 7.72 -2.61 7.65
N ALA A 214 7.63 -1.95 6.49
CA ALA A 214 6.37 -1.34 6.03
C ALA A 214 5.31 -2.41 5.72
N VAL A 215 5.70 -3.50 5.03
CA VAL A 215 4.81 -4.65 4.78
C VAL A 215 4.34 -5.29 6.08
N LEU A 216 5.25 -5.49 7.02
CA LEU A 216 4.94 -6.08 8.33
C LEU A 216 3.96 -5.21 9.12
N ALA A 217 4.20 -3.89 9.17
CA ALA A 217 3.34 -2.95 9.88
C ALA A 217 1.93 -2.86 9.24
N TYR A 218 1.86 -2.90 7.91
CA TYR A 218 0.60 -2.95 7.19
C TYR A 218 -0.17 -4.24 7.51
N SER A 219 0.47 -5.40 7.34
CA SER A 219 -0.16 -6.71 7.58
C SER A 219 -0.65 -6.88 9.02
N LEU A 220 0.04 -6.25 10.00
CA LEU A 220 -0.38 -6.27 11.40
C LEU A 220 -1.64 -5.43 11.66
N SER A 221 -1.75 -4.28 10.99
CA SER A 221 -2.78 -3.28 11.29
C SER A 221 -3.93 -3.26 10.29
N VAL A 222 -3.92 -4.18 9.32
CA VAL A 222 -4.94 -4.24 8.27
C VAL A 222 -6.30 -4.61 8.84
N VAL A 223 -7.29 -3.75 8.59
CA VAL A 223 -8.69 -3.97 9.03
C VAL A 223 -9.59 -4.25 7.82
N ASP A 224 -9.54 -3.44 6.79
CA ASP A 224 -10.36 -3.51 5.59
C ASP A 224 -10.31 -4.88 4.90
N VAL A 225 -9.12 -5.37 4.61
CA VAL A 225 -8.91 -6.70 4.02
C VAL A 225 -9.31 -7.81 4.98
N ALA A 226 -8.98 -7.67 6.27
CA ALA A 226 -9.32 -8.66 7.29
C ALA A 226 -10.84 -8.76 7.51
N LEU A 227 -11.59 -7.67 7.35
CA LEU A 227 -13.06 -7.69 7.36
C LEU A 227 -13.62 -8.50 6.18
N ILE A 228 -12.95 -8.55 5.04
CA ILE A 228 -13.40 -9.29 3.86
C ILE A 228 -13.05 -10.78 3.94
N ILE A 229 -11.79 -11.09 4.26
CA ILE A 229 -11.20 -12.43 4.12
C ILE A 229 -10.90 -13.07 5.47
N GLY A 230 -10.51 -12.28 6.46
CA GLY A 230 -9.99 -12.75 7.74
C GLY A 230 -11.02 -13.47 8.61
N PRO A 231 -10.57 -14.11 9.70
CA PRO A 231 -11.42 -14.80 10.64
C PRO A 231 -12.42 -13.84 11.31
N THR A 232 -13.55 -14.38 11.74
CA THR A 232 -14.63 -13.60 12.36
C THR A 232 -14.81 -13.85 13.83
N ASN A 233 -14.48 -15.04 14.32
CA ASN A 233 -14.70 -15.43 15.73
C ASN A 233 -13.56 -16.33 16.25
N PRO A 234 -12.57 -15.77 16.96
CA PRO A 234 -12.32 -14.34 17.10
C PRO A 234 -11.71 -13.74 15.83
N PRO A 235 -11.90 -12.43 15.57
CA PRO A 235 -11.23 -11.75 14.48
C PRO A 235 -9.76 -11.49 14.80
N THR A 236 -8.99 -10.97 13.85
CA THR A 236 -7.65 -10.42 14.14
C THR A 236 -7.76 -9.26 15.13
N PHE A 237 -6.73 -9.05 15.93
CA PHE A 237 -6.77 -8.05 17.01
C PHE A 237 -6.98 -6.62 16.49
N ALA A 238 -6.47 -6.28 15.30
CA ALA A 238 -6.73 -4.99 14.67
C ALA A 238 -8.24 -4.80 14.35
N VAL A 239 -8.91 -5.86 13.86
CA VAL A 239 -10.36 -5.84 13.63
C VAL A 239 -11.13 -5.77 14.93
N LEU A 240 -10.69 -6.50 15.96
CA LEU A 240 -11.30 -6.48 17.29
C LEU A 240 -11.25 -5.07 17.91
N VAL A 241 -10.09 -4.41 17.85
CA VAL A 241 -9.93 -3.03 18.34
C VAL A 241 -10.84 -2.08 17.55
N TRP A 242 -10.93 -2.28 16.24
CA TRP A 242 -11.83 -1.49 15.39
C TRP A 242 -13.31 -1.73 15.75
N GLN A 243 -13.73 -2.96 16.07
CA GLN A 243 -15.08 -3.28 16.56
C GLN A 243 -15.37 -2.57 17.89
N TRP A 244 -14.45 -2.63 18.85
CA TRP A 244 -14.59 -1.89 20.12
C TRP A 244 -14.67 -0.38 19.94
N PHE A 245 -13.98 0.14 18.93
CA PHE A 245 -14.01 1.55 18.61
C PHE A 245 -15.38 2.01 18.06
N ASN A 246 -16.09 1.13 17.38
CA ASN A 246 -17.43 1.38 16.83
C ASN A 246 -18.56 0.91 17.79
N ASP A 247 -18.23 0.57 19.03
CA ASP A 247 -19.23 0.21 20.03
C ASP A 247 -20.10 1.44 20.35
N PRO A 248 -21.44 1.34 20.33
CA PRO A 248 -22.33 2.43 20.68
C PRO A 248 -22.19 2.94 22.10
N ASP A 249 -21.70 2.09 23.01
CA ASP A 249 -21.46 2.45 24.42
C ASP A 249 -20.13 3.20 24.55
N LEU A 250 -20.22 4.52 24.67
CA LEU A 250 -19.05 5.39 24.83
C LEU A 250 -18.27 5.11 26.15
N SER A 251 -18.86 4.47 27.14
CA SER A 251 -18.16 4.09 28.37
C SER A 251 -17.08 3.04 28.12
N LEU A 252 -17.18 2.30 27.00
CA LEU A 252 -16.20 1.29 26.56
C LEU A 252 -15.06 1.89 25.69
N LEU A 253 -15.08 3.19 25.43
CA LEU A 253 -14.04 3.87 24.65
C LEU A 253 -12.62 3.67 25.21
N PRO A 254 -12.38 3.66 26.56
CA PRO A 254 -11.07 3.34 27.13
C PRO A 254 -10.58 1.94 26.78
N ARG A 255 -11.46 0.94 26.61
CA ARG A 255 -11.10 -0.40 26.14
C ARG A 255 -10.56 -0.36 24.71
N ALA A 256 -11.24 0.35 23.81
CA ALA A 256 -10.77 0.50 22.42
C ALA A 256 -9.42 1.22 22.35
N ALA A 257 -9.26 2.27 23.18
CA ALA A 257 -7.99 3.00 23.28
C ALA A 257 -6.87 2.11 23.84
N ALA A 258 -7.13 1.35 24.90
CA ALA A 258 -6.18 0.38 25.46
C ALA A 258 -5.80 -0.69 24.43
N GLY A 259 -6.78 -1.20 23.67
CA GLY A 259 -6.54 -2.10 22.54
C GLY A 259 -5.62 -1.50 21.49
N ALA A 260 -5.79 -0.22 21.13
CA ALA A 260 -4.92 0.47 20.18
C ALA A 260 -3.49 0.66 20.73
N VAL A 261 -3.31 0.89 22.03
CA VAL A 261 -1.99 0.93 22.69
C VAL A 261 -1.35 -0.46 22.67
N VAL A 262 -2.10 -1.52 22.96
CA VAL A 262 -1.62 -2.91 22.89
C VAL A 262 -1.23 -3.25 21.44
N LEU A 263 -2.01 -2.83 20.43
CA LEU A 263 -1.68 -3.03 19.02
C LEU A 263 -0.37 -2.33 18.65
N PHE A 264 -0.14 -1.12 19.15
CA PHE A 264 1.13 -0.40 18.99
C PHE A 264 2.30 -1.11 19.66
N ALA A 265 2.09 -1.69 20.85
CA ALA A 265 3.11 -2.49 21.53
C ALA A 265 3.44 -3.76 20.73
N ILE A 266 2.44 -4.45 20.19
CA ILE A 266 2.63 -5.61 19.30
C ILE A 266 3.43 -5.22 18.05
N ALA A 267 3.11 -4.06 17.42
CA ALA A 267 3.86 -3.56 16.28
C ALA A 267 5.35 -3.32 16.63
N SER A 268 5.61 -2.74 17.78
CA SER A 268 6.98 -2.49 18.26
C SER A 268 7.74 -3.79 18.51
N LEU A 269 7.09 -4.80 19.11
CA LEU A 269 7.66 -6.14 19.29
C LEU A 269 7.95 -6.83 17.97
N LEU A 270 7.06 -6.73 16.98
CA LEU A 270 7.25 -7.29 15.65
C LEU A 270 8.39 -6.63 14.88
N ILE A 271 8.54 -5.31 14.99
CA ILE A 271 9.70 -4.59 14.45
C ILE A 271 10.99 -5.10 15.10
N GLY A 272 10.99 -5.27 16.41
CA GLY A 272 12.12 -5.88 17.15
C GLY A 272 12.43 -7.30 16.67
N PHE A 273 11.41 -8.12 16.51
CA PHE A 273 11.54 -9.49 15.96
C PHE A 273 12.11 -9.51 14.54
N ALA A 274 11.61 -8.66 13.65
CA ALA A 274 12.12 -8.53 12.29
C ALA A 274 13.60 -8.10 12.27
N ARG A 275 14.01 -7.21 13.18
CA ARG A 275 15.41 -6.80 13.36
C ARG A 275 16.28 -7.96 13.86
N LEU A 276 15.75 -8.76 14.79
CA LEU A 276 16.43 -9.95 15.28
C LEU A 276 16.62 -10.99 14.15
N MET A 277 15.58 -11.23 13.36
CA MET A 277 15.66 -12.14 12.20
C MET A 277 16.67 -11.65 11.17
N GLU A 278 16.67 -10.37 10.84
CA GLU A 278 17.69 -9.79 9.96
C GLU A 278 19.12 -9.99 10.52
N TRP A 279 19.29 -9.75 11.82
CA TRP A 279 20.59 -9.97 12.49
C TRP A 279 21.01 -11.44 12.43
N CYS A 280 20.09 -12.37 12.70
CA CYS A 280 20.35 -13.81 12.57
C CYS A 280 20.80 -14.17 11.15
N ILE A 281 20.09 -13.69 10.13
CA ILE A 281 20.39 -13.98 8.72
C ILE A 281 21.76 -13.39 8.33
N THR A 282 22.03 -12.13 8.70
CA THR A 282 23.20 -11.39 8.21
C THR A 282 24.46 -11.64 9.04
N LYS A 283 24.33 -11.95 10.33
CA LYS A 283 25.47 -12.12 11.25
C LYS A 283 25.51 -13.49 11.91
N GLY A 284 24.36 -14.06 12.30
CA GLY A 284 24.28 -15.34 12.98
C GLY A 284 24.67 -16.53 12.07
N PHE A 285 24.19 -16.52 10.82
CA PHE A 285 24.43 -17.61 9.86
C PHE A 285 25.67 -17.41 8.98
N LYS A 286 26.65 -16.63 9.41
CA LYS A 286 27.91 -16.43 8.66
C LYS A 286 28.61 -17.72 8.30
N ARG A 287 28.61 -18.72 9.21
CA ARG A 287 29.21 -20.05 8.93
C ARG A 287 28.54 -20.72 7.73
N TRP A 288 27.21 -20.67 7.63
CA TRP A 288 26.50 -21.17 6.47
C TRP A 288 26.82 -20.36 5.21
N GLN A 289 26.90 -19.03 5.31
CA GLN A 289 27.21 -18.17 4.18
C GLN A 289 28.57 -18.52 3.54
N TYR A 290 29.58 -18.81 4.36
CA TYR A 290 30.92 -19.11 3.90
C TYR A 290 31.19 -20.61 3.74
N SER A 291 30.29 -21.49 4.16
CA SER A 291 30.44 -22.95 4.07
C SER A 291 29.92 -23.47 2.73
N GLY A 292 30.77 -24.25 2.03
CA GLY A 292 30.38 -25.07 0.91
C GLY A 292 29.67 -24.35 -0.26
N ARG A 293 29.30 -25.16 -1.26
CA ARG A 293 28.65 -24.69 -2.49
C ARG A 293 27.15 -25.03 -2.53
N ASN A 294 26.49 -24.98 -1.38
CA ASN A 294 25.05 -25.29 -1.30
C ASN A 294 24.19 -24.11 -1.80
N GLY A 295 23.28 -24.40 -2.70
CA GLY A 295 22.30 -23.46 -3.22
C GLY A 295 21.32 -24.19 -4.12
N PHE A 296 20.03 -23.87 -4.04
CA PHE A 296 18.98 -24.50 -4.83
C PHE A 296 18.23 -23.45 -5.66
N ARG A 297 17.71 -23.90 -6.80
CA ARG A 297 16.91 -23.04 -7.68
C ARG A 297 15.47 -23.04 -7.21
N LEU A 298 14.90 -21.86 -7.11
CA LEU A 298 13.51 -21.66 -6.76
C LEU A 298 12.64 -21.52 -8.02
N PRO A 299 11.38 -21.97 -8.00
CA PRO A 299 10.47 -21.90 -9.14
C PRO A 299 9.86 -20.47 -9.30
N GLY A 300 10.70 -19.43 -9.26
CA GLY A 300 10.24 -18.04 -9.20
C GLY A 300 9.45 -17.59 -10.43
N LYS A 301 9.77 -18.11 -11.63
CA LYS A 301 9.00 -17.80 -12.85
C LYS A 301 7.57 -18.33 -12.77
N THR A 302 7.41 -19.56 -12.27
CA THR A 302 6.09 -20.17 -12.07
C THR A 302 5.29 -19.43 -11.03
N LEU A 303 5.93 -19.07 -9.89
CA LEU A 303 5.28 -18.28 -8.83
C LEU A 303 4.79 -16.93 -9.35
N PHE A 304 5.62 -16.20 -10.10
CA PHE A 304 5.19 -14.93 -10.69
C PHE A 304 4.06 -15.12 -11.69
N SER A 305 4.13 -16.14 -12.55
CA SER A 305 3.07 -16.43 -13.53
C SER A 305 1.75 -16.75 -12.84
N LEU A 306 1.78 -17.47 -11.71
CA LEU A 306 0.60 -17.77 -10.90
C LEU A 306 0.00 -16.50 -10.29
N ILE A 307 0.83 -15.64 -9.69
CA ILE A 307 0.38 -14.34 -9.13
C ILE A 307 -0.26 -13.47 -10.22
N ALA A 308 0.41 -13.35 -11.37
CA ALA A 308 -0.09 -12.56 -12.48
C ALA A 308 -1.40 -13.14 -13.04
N LEU A 309 -1.52 -14.45 -13.14
CA LEU A 309 -2.73 -15.14 -13.58
C LEU A 309 -3.89 -14.91 -12.60
N LEU A 310 -3.64 -15.06 -11.29
CA LEU A 310 -4.66 -14.81 -10.27
C LEU A 310 -5.17 -13.37 -10.35
N ALA A 311 -4.26 -12.39 -10.41
CA ALA A 311 -4.64 -10.98 -10.54
C ALA A 311 -5.40 -10.70 -11.84
N LEU A 312 -5.01 -11.33 -12.96
CA LEU A 312 -5.68 -11.19 -14.24
C LEU A 312 -7.09 -11.79 -14.23
N LEU A 313 -7.32 -12.90 -13.52
CA LEU A 313 -8.62 -13.56 -13.44
C LEU A 313 -9.62 -12.80 -12.56
N MET A 314 -9.15 -12.04 -11.56
CA MET A 314 -10.03 -11.33 -10.62
C MET A 314 -10.90 -10.27 -11.31
N ILE A 315 -10.32 -9.47 -12.20
CA ILE A 315 -11.07 -8.39 -12.89
C ILE A 315 -12.20 -8.94 -13.77
N PRO A 316 -11.96 -9.88 -14.71
CA PRO A 316 -13.05 -10.49 -15.49
C PRO A 316 -14.10 -11.15 -14.61
N LEU A 317 -13.68 -11.80 -13.51
CA LEU A 317 -14.62 -12.44 -12.59
C LEU A 317 -15.54 -11.43 -11.91
N MET A 318 -14.99 -10.29 -11.44
CA MET A 318 -15.78 -9.19 -10.90
C MET A 318 -16.76 -8.64 -11.96
N VAL A 319 -16.30 -8.47 -13.21
CA VAL A 319 -17.16 -8.02 -14.32
C VAL A 319 -18.31 -9.02 -14.55
N VAL A 320 -18.03 -10.31 -14.61
CA VAL A 320 -19.08 -11.34 -14.76
C VAL A 320 -20.08 -11.29 -13.60
N TRP A 321 -19.60 -11.16 -12.34
CA TRP A 321 -20.48 -11.04 -11.18
C TRP A 321 -21.35 -9.79 -11.23
N SER A 322 -20.83 -8.65 -11.70
CA SER A 322 -21.58 -7.39 -11.77
C SER A 322 -22.78 -7.42 -12.71
N PHE A 323 -22.77 -8.30 -13.71
CA PHE A 323 -23.86 -8.52 -14.66
C PHE A 323 -24.70 -9.77 -14.38
N ALA A 324 -24.28 -10.62 -13.43
CA ALA A 324 -24.94 -11.87 -13.13
C ALA A 324 -26.29 -11.65 -12.45
N GLN A 325 -27.41 -11.87 -13.13
CA GLN A 325 -28.73 -11.85 -12.50
C GLN A 325 -29.00 -13.13 -11.72
N ARG A 326 -28.65 -14.28 -12.30
CA ARG A 326 -28.83 -15.60 -11.70
C ARG A 326 -27.62 -16.46 -11.96
N TRP A 327 -26.87 -16.75 -10.89
CA TRP A 327 -25.69 -17.61 -10.96
C TRP A 327 -25.71 -18.61 -9.80
N ARG A 328 -26.24 -19.79 -10.08
CA ARG A 328 -26.33 -20.87 -9.10
C ARG A 328 -25.06 -21.71 -9.09
N PHE A 329 -24.73 -22.27 -7.96
CA PHE A 329 -23.73 -23.32 -7.85
C PHE A 329 -24.35 -24.63 -8.38
N PRO A 330 -23.62 -25.50 -9.13
CA PRO A 330 -22.20 -25.40 -9.48
C PRO A 330 -21.89 -24.78 -10.88
N ASP A 331 -22.82 -24.09 -11.51
CA ASP A 331 -22.63 -23.55 -12.87
C ASP A 331 -21.40 -22.67 -12.99
N LEU A 332 -20.58 -22.85 -14.04
CA LEU A 332 -19.38 -22.03 -14.29
C LEU A 332 -19.72 -20.63 -14.79
N LEU A 333 -20.84 -20.44 -15.47
CA LEU A 333 -21.30 -19.16 -16.00
C LEU A 333 -22.71 -18.84 -15.49
N PRO A 334 -23.06 -17.56 -15.38
CA PRO A 334 -24.41 -17.15 -15.03
C PRO A 334 -25.43 -17.65 -16.04
N SER A 335 -26.56 -18.14 -15.55
CA SER A 335 -27.70 -18.56 -16.41
C SER A 335 -28.50 -17.37 -16.96
N ARG A 336 -28.39 -16.19 -16.31
CA ARG A 336 -29.02 -14.93 -16.75
C ARG A 336 -28.13 -13.76 -16.42
N TYR A 337 -28.05 -12.80 -17.37
CA TYR A 337 -27.34 -11.52 -17.23
C TYR A 337 -28.34 -10.37 -17.21
N SER A 338 -28.02 -9.29 -16.49
CA SER A 338 -28.88 -8.10 -16.40
C SER A 338 -28.05 -6.85 -16.06
N LEU A 339 -28.42 -5.72 -16.65
CA LEU A 339 -27.90 -4.39 -16.30
C LEU A 339 -28.64 -3.77 -15.10
N ARG A 340 -29.66 -4.45 -14.53
CA ARG A 340 -30.52 -3.91 -13.48
C ARG A 340 -29.73 -3.38 -12.27
N PHE A 341 -28.70 -4.12 -11.84
CA PHE A 341 -27.88 -3.73 -10.68
C PHE A 341 -27.06 -2.48 -10.96
N TRP A 342 -26.50 -2.36 -12.16
CA TRP A 342 -25.81 -1.15 -12.61
C TRP A 342 -26.76 0.05 -12.69
N ALA A 343 -27.95 -0.12 -13.23
CA ALA A 343 -28.95 0.94 -13.34
C ALA A 343 -29.44 1.39 -11.95
N TYR A 344 -29.65 0.44 -11.03
CA TYR A 344 -30.10 0.74 -9.68
C TYR A 344 -29.04 1.48 -8.86
N GLU A 345 -27.78 1.04 -8.92
CA GLU A 345 -26.67 1.60 -8.15
C GLU A 345 -26.07 2.86 -8.79
N TRP A 346 -26.41 3.17 -10.04
CA TRP A 346 -25.72 4.23 -10.79
C TRP A 346 -25.69 5.57 -10.09
N HIS A 347 -26.80 5.98 -9.49
CA HIS A 347 -26.89 7.25 -8.78
C HIS A 347 -26.02 7.27 -7.51
N ASN A 348 -26.04 6.19 -6.74
CA ASN A 348 -25.24 6.05 -5.53
C ASN A 348 -23.74 6.04 -5.86
N ILE A 349 -23.37 5.32 -6.93
CA ILE A 349 -21.98 5.23 -7.40
C ILE A 349 -21.46 6.60 -7.81
N LEU A 350 -22.22 7.39 -8.55
CA LEU A 350 -21.79 8.72 -8.98
C LEU A 350 -21.43 9.63 -7.80
N GLY A 351 -22.26 9.68 -6.76
CA GLY A 351 -21.97 10.45 -5.55
C GLY A 351 -20.71 9.96 -4.82
N THR A 352 -20.57 8.63 -4.69
CA THR A 352 -19.41 8.01 -4.04
C THR A 352 -18.12 8.23 -4.86
N LEU A 353 -18.20 8.15 -6.20
CA LEU A 353 -17.09 8.43 -7.11
C LEU A 353 -16.65 9.89 -7.00
N GLU A 354 -17.60 10.83 -7.04
CA GLU A 354 -17.31 12.26 -6.92
C GLU A 354 -16.56 12.56 -5.61
N GLN A 355 -17.08 12.08 -4.48
CA GLN A 355 -16.41 12.25 -3.18
C GLN A 355 -15.03 11.61 -3.14
N SER A 356 -14.89 10.37 -3.64
CA SER A 356 -13.61 9.68 -3.67
C SER A 356 -12.58 10.41 -4.52
N MET A 357 -12.97 10.88 -5.71
CA MET A 357 -12.09 11.62 -6.61
C MET A 357 -11.70 12.98 -6.02
N LEU A 358 -12.67 13.70 -5.44
CA LEU A 358 -12.42 15.00 -4.85
C LEU A 358 -11.42 14.92 -3.70
N ILE A 359 -11.65 14.00 -2.75
CA ILE A 359 -10.74 13.78 -1.63
C ILE A 359 -9.36 13.35 -2.14
N ALA A 360 -9.29 12.41 -3.09
CA ALA A 360 -8.02 11.89 -3.59
C ALA A 360 -7.20 12.96 -4.32
N VAL A 361 -7.84 13.74 -5.20
CA VAL A 361 -7.16 14.81 -5.96
C VAL A 361 -6.69 15.93 -5.04
N ILE A 362 -7.53 16.39 -4.12
CA ILE A 362 -7.15 17.44 -3.15
C ILE A 362 -5.99 16.95 -2.30
N SER A 363 -6.13 15.79 -1.66
CA SER A 363 -5.14 15.26 -0.72
C SER A 363 -3.81 14.97 -1.40
N ALA A 364 -3.81 14.33 -2.57
CA ALA A 364 -2.59 14.03 -3.31
C ALA A 364 -1.90 15.30 -3.83
N THR A 365 -2.67 16.31 -4.25
CA THR A 365 -2.10 17.57 -4.74
C THR A 365 -1.47 18.37 -3.61
N VAL A 366 -2.12 18.44 -2.45
CA VAL A 366 -1.57 19.09 -1.25
C VAL A 366 -0.32 18.34 -0.77
N ALA A 367 -0.39 17.02 -0.64
CA ALA A 367 0.73 16.20 -0.21
C ALA A 367 1.93 16.30 -1.20
N LEU A 368 1.65 16.36 -2.52
CA LEU A 368 2.67 16.58 -3.54
C LEU A 368 3.34 17.96 -3.37
N ALA A 369 2.56 19.02 -3.22
CA ALA A 369 3.10 20.35 -2.99
C ALA A 369 4.02 20.40 -1.76
N LEU A 370 3.59 19.80 -0.65
CA LEU A 370 4.39 19.68 0.57
C LEU A 370 5.67 18.86 0.35
N ALA A 371 5.60 17.75 -0.40
CA ALA A 371 6.76 16.91 -0.72
C ALA A 371 7.78 17.65 -1.60
N LEU A 372 7.31 18.40 -2.61
CA LEU A 372 8.17 19.23 -3.46
C LEU A 372 8.92 20.30 -2.62
N ILE A 373 8.21 20.96 -1.71
CA ILE A 373 8.80 21.95 -0.79
C ILE A 373 9.83 21.27 0.11
N ALA A 374 9.53 20.09 0.65
CA ALA A 374 10.45 19.36 1.53
C ALA A 374 11.75 18.97 0.79
N HIS A 375 11.66 18.49 -0.45
CA HIS A 375 12.83 18.15 -1.26
C HIS A 375 13.66 19.39 -1.63
N GLU A 376 13.04 20.53 -1.97
CA GLU A 376 13.76 21.77 -2.25
C GLU A 376 14.44 22.31 -0.99
N TYR A 377 13.77 22.23 0.16
CA TYR A 377 14.35 22.62 1.44
C TYR A 377 15.60 21.80 1.76
N ARG A 378 15.52 20.48 1.59
CA ARG A 378 16.64 19.55 1.83
C ARG A 378 17.88 19.89 0.99
N LEU A 379 17.71 20.31 -0.26
CA LEU A 379 18.82 20.69 -1.12
C LEU A 379 19.50 22.00 -0.70
N ARG A 380 18.73 22.88 -0.07
CA ARG A 380 19.18 24.25 0.24
C ARG A 380 19.74 24.40 1.65
N TYR A 381 19.27 23.59 2.59
CA TYR A 381 19.63 23.70 4.00
C TYR A 381 20.20 22.41 4.55
N ARG A 382 21.19 22.51 5.45
CA ARG A 382 21.83 21.34 6.10
C ARG A 382 20.91 20.67 7.13
N TRP A 383 20.08 21.47 7.82
CA TRP A 383 19.11 20.94 8.78
C TRP A 383 17.88 20.40 8.03
N GLN A 384 17.54 19.16 8.28
CA GLN A 384 16.40 18.47 7.65
C GLN A 384 15.89 17.38 8.57
N VAL A 385 14.61 17.08 8.48
CA VAL A 385 14.06 15.89 9.12
C VAL A 385 14.56 14.65 8.38
N PRO A 386 15.16 13.68 9.08
CA PRO A 386 15.57 12.43 8.46
C PRO A 386 14.42 11.70 7.79
N GLY A 387 14.67 11.09 6.63
CA GLY A 387 13.63 10.40 5.84
C GLY A 387 12.92 9.27 6.60
N TYR A 388 13.59 8.62 7.55
CA TYR A 388 12.96 7.60 8.39
C TYR A 388 11.90 8.18 9.34
N ILE A 389 12.06 9.45 9.81
CA ILE A 389 11.04 10.12 10.63
C ILE A 389 9.81 10.45 9.77
N ILE A 390 10.03 10.88 8.51
CA ILE A 390 8.93 11.11 7.55
C ILE A 390 8.14 9.82 7.28
N ALA A 391 8.82 8.68 7.34
CA ALA A 391 8.21 7.37 7.10
C ALA A 391 7.54 6.75 8.35
N ILE A 392 7.65 7.36 9.53
CA ILE A 392 7.03 6.86 10.77
C ILE A 392 5.53 6.56 10.60
N PRO A 393 4.70 7.42 9.95
CA PRO A 393 3.29 7.12 9.76
C PRO A 393 3.00 5.81 9.00
N MET A 394 3.97 5.31 8.22
CA MET A 394 3.85 4.02 7.53
C MET A 394 4.13 2.82 8.44
N LEU A 395 4.82 3.02 9.56
CA LEU A 395 5.26 1.97 10.48
C LEU A 395 4.36 1.84 11.72
N ILE A 396 3.59 2.87 12.01
CA ILE A 396 2.67 2.87 13.16
C ILE A 396 1.30 2.33 12.69
N PRO A 397 0.64 1.46 13.49
CA PRO A 397 -0.73 1.04 13.19
C PRO A 397 -1.65 2.23 13.01
N GLN A 398 -2.37 2.27 11.89
CA GLN A 398 -3.25 3.41 11.56
C GLN A 398 -4.28 3.69 12.65
N LEU A 399 -4.89 2.63 13.20
CA LEU A 399 -5.86 2.76 14.29
C LEU A 399 -5.31 3.49 15.50
N SER A 400 -4.05 3.22 15.89
CA SER A 400 -3.45 3.84 17.08
C SER A 400 -3.28 5.37 16.93
N VAL A 401 -3.00 5.85 15.72
CA VAL A 401 -2.87 7.28 15.45
C VAL A 401 -4.24 7.92 15.22
N LEU A 402 -5.11 7.27 14.44
CA LEU A 402 -6.42 7.80 14.07
C LEU A 402 -7.33 7.95 15.28
N PHE A 403 -7.29 7.01 16.22
CA PHE A 403 -8.05 7.10 17.46
C PHE A 403 -7.70 8.38 18.22
N GLY A 404 -6.41 8.64 18.45
CA GLY A 404 -5.99 9.85 19.14
C GLY A 404 -6.31 11.12 18.35
N MET A 405 -6.21 11.09 17.02
CA MET A 405 -6.63 12.21 16.17
C MET A 405 -8.13 12.49 16.31
N GLN A 406 -8.96 11.46 16.38
CA GLN A 406 -10.41 11.62 16.59
C GLN A 406 -10.71 12.23 17.97
N VAL A 407 -10.02 11.76 19.02
CA VAL A 407 -10.17 12.38 20.35
C VAL A 407 -9.84 13.86 20.29
N VAL A 408 -8.77 14.26 19.58
CA VAL A 408 -8.44 15.69 19.39
C VAL A 408 -9.58 16.44 18.67
N THR A 409 -10.22 15.83 17.66
CA THR A 409 -11.36 16.49 16.97
C THR A 409 -12.57 16.67 17.88
N LEU A 410 -12.78 15.78 18.86
CA LEU A 410 -13.84 15.95 19.88
C LEU A 410 -13.58 17.18 20.77
N TYR A 411 -12.32 17.40 21.17
CA TYR A 411 -11.95 18.62 21.93
C TYR A 411 -12.15 19.91 21.14
N LEU A 412 -11.94 19.87 19.82
CA LEU A 412 -12.10 21.04 18.96
C LEU A 412 -13.58 21.32 18.60
N ASN A 413 -14.50 20.43 18.96
CA ASN A 413 -15.94 20.51 18.67
C ASN A 413 -16.22 20.92 17.20
N SER A 414 -15.48 20.33 16.28
CA SER A 414 -15.47 20.72 14.87
C SER A 414 -16.34 19.77 14.03
N ASN A 415 -17.29 20.35 13.30
CA ASN A 415 -18.12 19.64 12.33
C ASN A 415 -17.50 19.59 10.91
N ALA A 416 -16.24 19.97 10.76
CA ALA A 416 -15.56 20.02 9.47
C ALA A 416 -15.03 18.63 9.01
N TYR A 417 -15.92 17.63 8.95
CA TYR A 417 -15.56 16.23 8.64
C TYR A 417 -14.77 16.08 7.34
N PHE A 418 -15.18 16.77 6.29
CA PHE A 418 -14.48 16.73 5.00
C PHE A 418 -13.02 17.22 5.11
N PHE A 419 -12.80 18.31 5.86
CA PHE A 419 -11.44 18.82 6.10
C PHE A 419 -10.58 17.81 6.86
N TRP A 420 -11.11 17.20 7.92
CA TRP A 420 -10.39 16.22 8.72
C TRP A 420 -10.05 14.95 7.93
N VAL A 421 -10.97 14.49 7.08
CA VAL A 421 -10.70 13.36 6.18
C VAL A 421 -9.61 13.72 5.18
N CYS A 422 -9.71 14.85 4.49
CA CYS A 422 -8.68 15.31 3.55
C CYS A 422 -7.31 15.44 4.23
N TRP A 423 -7.28 16.01 5.44
CA TRP A 423 -6.04 16.15 6.20
C TRP A 423 -5.44 14.80 6.57
N ALA A 424 -6.23 13.83 7.03
CA ALA A 424 -5.73 12.48 7.31
C ALA A 424 -5.21 11.79 6.05
N HIS A 425 -5.89 11.96 4.91
CA HIS A 425 -5.42 11.44 3.63
C HIS A 425 -4.08 12.08 3.22
N VAL A 426 -3.90 13.39 3.43
CA VAL A 426 -2.60 14.08 3.24
C VAL A 426 -1.54 13.47 4.15
N PHE A 427 -1.85 13.30 5.43
CA PHE A 427 -0.93 12.76 6.43
C PHE A 427 -0.39 11.37 6.04
N PHE A 428 -1.27 10.47 5.62
CA PHE A 428 -0.86 9.11 5.22
C PHE A 428 -0.31 9.03 3.79
N ALA A 429 -0.72 9.89 2.86
CA ALA A 429 -0.21 9.88 1.49
C ALA A 429 1.16 10.57 1.35
N PHE A 430 1.45 11.56 2.19
CA PHE A 430 2.69 12.36 2.12
C PHE A 430 3.97 11.51 2.14
N PRO A 431 4.17 10.53 3.03
CA PRO A 431 5.37 9.70 3.03
C PRO A 431 5.59 8.94 1.72
N PHE A 432 4.53 8.43 1.11
CA PHE A 432 4.62 7.68 -0.16
C PHE A 432 5.04 8.58 -1.32
N ILE A 433 4.45 9.79 -1.40
CA ILE A 433 4.81 10.79 -2.41
C ILE A 433 6.26 11.25 -2.20
N TYR A 434 6.63 11.56 -0.95
CA TYR A 434 7.99 12.00 -0.61
C TYR A 434 9.03 10.95 -1.01
N LEU A 435 8.82 9.69 -0.65
CA LEU A 435 9.74 8.60 -0.98
C LEU A 435 9.81 8.34 -2.50
N SER A 436 8.69 8.47 -3.21
CA SER A 436 8.64 8.32 -4.68
C SER A 436 9.49 9.38 -5.40
N LEU A 437 9.59 10.58 -4.83
CA LEU A 437 10.38 11.68 -5.38
C LEU A 437 11.85 11.66 -4.95
N ASP A 438 12.21 10.92 -3.90
CA ASP A 438 13.57 10.97 -3.32
C ASP A 438 14.65 10.58 -4.34
N GLY A 439 14.46 9.49 -5.08
CA GLY A 439 15.39 9.04 -6.11
C GLY A 439 15.59 10.06 -7.24
N PRO A 440 14.52 10.47 -7.94
CA PRO A 440 14.57 11.48 -8.99
C PRO A 440 15.20 12.82 -8.53
N TRP A 441 14.90 13.25 -7.30
CA TRP A 441 15.45 14.50 -6.77
C TRP A 441 16.94 14.42 -6.47
N ARG A 442 17.43 13.28 -5.98
CA ARG A 442 18.87 13.05 -5.74
C ARG A 442 19.67 12.90 -7.03
N SER A 443 19.07 12.31 -8.06
CA SER A 443 19.72 12.07 -9.35
C SER A 443 19.70 13.29 -10.27
N PHE A 444 18.97 14.35 -9.92
CA PHE A 444 18.91 15.58 -10.73
C PHE A 444 20.25 16.32 -10.71
N ASP A 445 20.76 16.64 -11.92
CA ASP A 445 21.97 17.44 -12.05
C ASP A 445 21.71 18.92 -11.75
N ASN A 446 22.14 19.37 -10.58
CA ASN A 446 22.02 20.77 -10.17
C ASN A 446 22.90 21.71 -11.00
N GLY A 447 23.84 21.23 -11.80
CA GLY A 447 24.61 22.00 -12.77
C GLY A 447 23.69 22.75 -13.75
N LEU A 448 22.64 22.11 -14.23
CA LEU A 448 21.64 22.71 -15.12
C LEU A 448 20.95 23.93 -14.50
N THR A 449 20.62 23.87 -13.22
CA THR A 449 20.06 25.01 -12.50
C THR A 449 21.07 26.15 -12.36
N ARG A 450 22.34 25.83 -12.07
CA ARG A 450 23.42 26.83 -11.98
C ARG A 450 23.64 27.54 -13.31
N VAL A 451 23.65 26.82 -14.43
CA VAL A 451 23.74 27.39 -15.79
C VAL A 451 22.58 28.35 -16.04
N ALA A 452 21.34 27.98 -15.67
CA ALA A 452 20.20 28.88 -15.84
C ALA A 452 20.34 30.18 -15.03
N LEU A 453 20.86 30.08 -13.79
CA LEU A 453 21.12 31.24 -12.94
C LEU A 453 22.23 32.13 -13.52
N SER A 454 23.32 31.54 -14.06
CA SER A 454 24.40 32.32 -14.71
C SER A 454 23.94 33.01 -15.99
N LEU A 455 22.90 32.52 -16.64
CA LEU A 455 22.23 33.15 -17.79
C LEU A 455 21.19 34.22 -17.36
N GLY A 456 21.22 34.69 -16.10
CA GLY A 456 20.38 35.78 -15.59
C GLY A 456 18.93 35.36 -15.24
N LYS A 457 18.61 34.07 -15.20
CA LYS A 457 17.28 33.61 -14.77
C LYS A 457 17.14 33.68 -13.25
N SER A 458 15.97 34.16 -12.78
CA SER A 458 15.68 34.10 -11.34
C SER A 458 15.58 32.66 -10.84
N PRO A 459 15.77 32.39 -9.53
CA PRO A 459 15.65 31.04 -8.97
C PRO A 459 14.31 30.36 -9.27
N MET A 460 13.21 31.11 -9.27
CA MET A 460 11.89 30.61 -9.61
C MET A 460 11.78 30.28 -11.11
N GLN A 461 12.36 31.11 -11.96
CA GLN A 461 12.39 30.84 -13.41
C GLN A 461 13.26 29.62 -13.74
N ALA A 462 14.41 29.46 -13.08
CA ALA A 462 15.25 28.27 -13.23
C ALA A 462 14.50 27.02 -12.78
N TRP A 463 13.77 27.09 -11.66
CA TRP A 463 12.94 25.99 -11.19
C TRP A 463 11.83 25.63 -12.17
N LEU A 464 11.01 26.61 -12.60
CA LEU A 464 9.87 26.39 -13.48
C LEU A 464 10.26 25.98 -14.90
N LYS A 465 11.34 26.55 -15.46
CA LYS A 465 11.72 26.35 -16.87
C LYS A 465 12.74 25.24 -17.10
N VAL A 466 13.52 24.86 -16.06
CA VAL A 466 14.56 23.84 -16.17
C VAL A 466 14.24 22.62 -15.31
N LYS A 467 14.11 22.80 -14.00
CA LYS A 467 13.99 21.68 -13.06
C LYS A 467 12.64 20.98 -13.16
N LEU A 468 11.54 21.73 -13.08
CA LEU A 468 10.18 21.21 -13.15
C LEU A 468 9.92 20.39 -14.43
N PRO A 469 10.26 20.88 -15.63
CA PRO A 469 10.02 20.10 -16.85
C PRO A 469 10.85 18.82 -16.96
N ILE A 470 12.04 18.79 -16.37
CA ILE A 470 12.88 17.58 -16.36
C ILE A 470 12.31 16.55 -15.40
N LEU A 471 11.83 16.98 -14.25
CA LEU A 471 11.27 16.11 -13.20
C LEU A 471 9.77 15.83 -13.36
N LEU A 472 9.10 16.46 -14.34
CA LEU A 472 7.65 16.32 -14.52
C LEU A 472 7.16 14.86 -14.63
N PRO A 473 7.85 13.94 -15.32
CA PRO A 473 7.45 12.54 -15.34
C PRO A 473 7.45 11.89 -13.94
N ALA A 474 8.46 12.20 -13.12
CA ALA A 474 8.55 11.70 -11.76
C ALA A 474 7.49 12.35 -10.84
N ILE A 475 7.23 13.65 -11.04
CA ILE A 475 6.19 14.39 -10.30
C ILE A 475 4.81 13.85 -10.63
N ALA A 476 4.50 13.62 -11.90
CA ALA A 476 3.22 13.05 -12.34
C ALA A 476 3.02 11.63 -11.79
N PHE A 477 4.08 10.81 -11.80
CA PHE A 477 4.04 9.48 -11.20
C PHE A 477 3.80 9.54 -9.68
N ALA A 478 4.52 10.39 -8.95
CA ALA A 478 4.35 10.55 -7.51
C ALA A 478 2.95 11.07 -7.14
N TRP A 479 2.36 11.94 -7.98
CA TRP A 479 0.98 12.39 -7.82
C TRP A 479 -0.01 11.23 -7.99
N ALA A 480 0.16 10.39 -9.02
CA ALA A 480 -0.66 9.20 -9.22
C ALA A 480 -0.53 8.20 -8.06
N VAL A 481 0.68 8.04 -7.49
CA VAL A 481 0.90 7.24 -6.26
C VAL A 481 0.09 7.84 -5.11
N GLY A 482 0.14 9.15 -4.89
CA GLY A 482 -0.62 9.82 -3.84
C GLY A 482 -2.13 9.65 -3.99
N ILE A 483 -2.66 9.76 -5.20
CA ILE A 483 -4.07 9.48 -5.50
C ILE A 483 -4.41 8.03 -5.20
N SER A 484 -3.58 7.08 -5.63
CA SER A 484 -3.81 5.65 -5.40
C SER A 484 -3.82 5.33 -3.90
N VAL A 485 -2.89 5.91 -3.13
CA VAL A 485 -2.87 5.77 -1.66
C VAL A 485 -4.13 6.37 -1.03
N SER A 486 -4.54 7.56 -1.46
CA SER A 486 -5.76 8.21 -0.94
C SER A 486 -7.02 7.41 -1.26
N LEU A 487 -7.16 6.91 -2.49
CA LEU A 487 -8.29 6.07 -2.90
C LEU A 487 -8.34 4.72 -2.17
N ALA A 488 -7.21 4.22 -1.68
CA ALA A 488 -7.15 2.98 -0.92
C ALA A 488 -7.43 3.16 0.58
N GLN A 489 -7.53 4.38 1.09
CA GLN A 489 -7.70 4.65 2.51
C GLN A 489 -9.13 4.37 2.99
N TYR A 490 -9.26 3.36 3.86
CA TYR A 490 -10.51 2.97 4.51
C TYR A 490 -10.65 3.62 5.89
N LEU A 491 -9.75 3.31 6.81
CA LEU A 491 -9.84 3.74 8.21
C LEU A 491 -9.82 5.27 8.39
N PRO A 492 -8.95 6.04 7.72
CA PRO A 492 -8.96 7.49 7.86
C PRO A 492 -10.29 8.14 7.46
N THR A 493 -10.89 7.64 6.37
CA THR A 493 -12.21 8.10 5.92
C THR A 493 -13.29 7.76 6.94
N LEU A 494 -13.31 6.52 7.42
CA LEU A 494 -14.36 6.05 8.32
C LEU A 494 -14.28 6.72 9.69
N VAL A 495 -13.08 6.77 10.29
CA VAL A 495 -12.86 7.29 11.65
C VAL A 495 -13.08 8.80 11.70
N LEU A 496 -12.41 9.59 10.86
CA LEU A 496 -12.50 11.04 10.89
C LEU A 496 -13.72 11.60 10.14
N GLY A 497 -14.29 10.82 9.22
CA GLY A 497 -15.54 11.14 8.55
C GLY A 497 -16.77 10.84 9.40
N ALA A 498 -16.62 10.08 10.50
CA ALA A 498 -17.71 9.70 11.41
C ALA A 498 -18.97 9.16 10.70
N GLY A 499 -18.79 8.37 9.64
CA GLY A 499 -19.87 7.83 8.82
C GLY A 499 -20.60 8.83 7.92
N ARG A 500 -20.19 10.11 7.90
CA ARG A 500 -20.81 11.16 7.07
C ARG A 500 -20.20 11.31 5.68
N ILE A 501 -19.05 10.67 5.46
CA ILE A 501 -18.35 10.69 4.18
C ILE A 501 -18.19 9.24 3.72
N SER A 502 -18.76 8.95 2.55
CA SER A 502 -18.62 7.65 1.91
C SER A 502 -17.69 7.74 0.69
N THR A 503 -16.80 6.79 0.57
CA THR A 503 -15.92 6.63 -0.58
C THR A 503 -16.13 5.27 -1.21
N ILE A 504 -15.65 5.09 -2.44
CA ILE A 504 -15.72 3.78 -3.12
C ILE A 504 -15.11 2.67 -2.25
N THR A 505 -14.05 2.97 -1.50
CA THR A 505 -13.38 2.01 -0.63
C THR A 505 -14.22 1.67 0.59
N THR A 506 -14.82 2.66 1.26
CA THR A 506 -15.68 2.41 2.42
C THR A 506 -16.93 1.62 2.04
N GLU A 507 -17.54 1.96 0.91
CA GLU A 507 -18.70 1.24 0.40
C GLU A 507 -18.35 -0.19 -0.06
N ALA A 508 -17.24 -0.37 -0.76
CA ALA A 508 -16.80 -1.70 -1.19
C ALA A 508 -16.57 -2.64 0.00
N VAL A 509 -15.97 -2.16 1.10
CA VAL A 509 -15.78 -2.94 2.33
C VAL A 509 -17.12 -3.22 3.01
N ALA A 510 -17.99 -2.22 3.17
CA ALA A 510 -19.29 -2.39 3.79
C ALA A 510 -20.15 -3.41 3.03
N LEU A 511 -20.23 -3.30 1.71
CA LEU A 511 -20.99 -4.20 0.84
C LEU A 511 -20.39 -5.61 0.77
N SER A 512 -19.08 -5.76 0.99
CA SER A 512 -18.44 -7.08 1.02
C SER A 512 -18.89 -7.95 2.19
N SER A 513 -19.38 -7.34 3.25
CA SER A 513 -19.99 -8.03 4.40
C SER A 513 -21.44 -8.46 4.12
N GLY A 514 -22.06 -7.94 3.06
CA GLY A 514 -23.41 -8.27 2.61
C GLY A 514 -23.45 -9.54 1.76
N PHE A 515 -24.68 -9.99 1.48
CA PHE A 515 -24.91 -11.20 0.68
C PHE A 515 -24.91 -10.96 -0.82
N ASP A 516 -24.97 -9.70 -1.28
CA ASP A 516 -25.07 -9.41 -2.71
C ASP A 516 -23.71 -9.17 -3.39
N ARG A 517 -23.14 -10.24 -3.94
CA ARG A 517 -21.89 -10.22 -4.69
C ARG A 517 -21.92 -9.32 -5.93
N ARG A 518 -23.10 -9.05 -6.49
CA ARG A 518 -23.26 -8.25 -7.72
C ARG A 518 -22.96 -6.80 -7.45
N VAL A 519 -23.58 -6.24 -6.41
CA VAL A 519 -23.35 -4.87 -5.99
C VAL A 519 -21.91 -4.70 -5.49
N THR A 520 -21.43 -5.63 -4.67
CA THR A 520 -20.01 -5.63 -4.22
C THR A 520 -19.03 -5.63 -5.41
N ALA A 521 -19.32 -6.40 -6.47
CA ALA A 521 -18.49 -6.44 -7.66
C ALA A 521 -18.43 -5.09 -8.39
N ILE A 522 -19.55 -4.37 -8.47
CA ILE A 522 -19.62 -3.06 -9.12
C ILE A 522 -18.68 -2.06 -8.41
N TYR A 523 -18.76 -1.98 -7.09
CA TYR A 523 -17.90 -1.08 -6.30
C TYR A 523 -16.43 -1.50 -6.35
N ALA A 524 -16.14 -2.82 -6.33
CA ALA A 524 -14.78 -3.34 -6.47
C ALA A 524 -14.16 -3.03 -7.84
N ILE A 525 -14.95 -3.08 -8.93
CA ILE A 525 -14.50 -2.69 -10.27
C ILE A 525 -14.11 -1.22 -10.29
N TRP A 526 -14.95 -0.33 -9.77
CA TRP A 526 -14.63 1.09 -9.72
C TRP A 526 -13.41 1.38 -8.85
N GLN A 527 -13.29 0.70 -7.71
CA GLN A 527 -12.12 0.83 -6.85
C GLN A 527 -10.82 0.40 -7.56
N ALA A 528 -10.86 -0.68 -8.35
CA ALA A 528 -9.70 -1.11 -9.14
C ALA A 528 -9.41 -0.17 -10.32
N LEU A 529 -10.45 0.34 -10.97
CA LEU A 529 -10.33 1.16 -12.17
C LEU A 529 -9.77 2.55 -11.90
N LEU A 530 -10.20 3.21 -10.82
CA LEU A 530 -9.80 4.59 -10.53
C LEU A 530 -8.28 4.80 -10.43
N PRO A 531 -7.52 4.07 -9.61
CA PRO A 531 -6.06 4.22 -9.56
C PRO A 531 -5.41 3.94 -10.91
N PHE A 532 -5.90 2.94 -11.65
CA PHE A 532 -5.39 2.60 -12.97
C PHE A 532 -5.57 3.74 -13.98
N LEU A 533 -6.72 4.43 -13.96
CA LEU A 533 -6.97 5.60 -14.80
C LEU A 533 -5.99 6.74 -14.48
N PHE A 534 -5.74 7.02 -13.20
CA PHE A 534 -4.81 8.08 -12.80
C PHE A 534 -3.36 7.75 -13.15
N PHE A 535 -2.92 6.50 -12.96
CA PHE A 535 -1.59 6.08 -13.43
C PHE A 535 -1.45 6.18 -14.95
N SER A 536 -2.49 5.76 -15.70
CA SER A 536 -2.51 5.87 -17.16
C SER A 536 -2.45 7.32 -17.61
N PHE A 537 -3.18 8.21 -16.95
CA PHE A 537 -3.13 9.65 -17.18
C PHE A 537 -1.74 10.24 -16.91
N ALA A 538 -1.10 9.89 -15.79
CA ALA A 538 0.25 10.33 -15.46
C ALA A 538 1.29 9.87 -16.49
N ILE A 539 1.18 8.63 -16.97
CA ILE A 539 2.05 8.09 -18.02
C ILE A 539 1.82 8.84 -19.35
N LEU A 540 0.56 9.07 -19.72
CA LEU A 540 0.21 9.81 -20.92
C LEU A 540 0.76 11.23 -20.89
N LEU A 541 0.55 11.95 -19.80
CA LEU A 541 1.08 13.30 -19.57
C LEU A 541 2.60 13.33 -19.72
N SER A 542 3.29 12.37 -19.11
CA SER A 542 4.74 12.24 -19.18
C SER A 542 5.22 12.01 -20.63
N ARG A 543 4.55 11.12 -21.37
CA ARG A 543 4.89 10.83 -22.79
C ARG A 543 4.65 12.04 -23.69
N LEU A 544 3.53 12.72 -23.54
CA LEU A 544 3.21 13.93 -24.30
C LEU A 544 4.23 15.04 -24.05
N HIS A 545 4.59 15.25 -22.78
CA HIS A 545 5.59 16.24 -22.40
C HIS A 545 6.97 15.95 -23.03
N VAL A 546 7.44 14.71 -22.96
CA VAL A 546 8.72 14.30 -23.57
C VAL A 546 8.69 14.46 -25.10
N LYS A 547 7.58 14.10 -25.75
CA LYS A 547 7.39 14.26 -27.20
C LYS A 547 7.44 15.73 -27.59
N TYR A 548 6.72 16.59 -26.88
CA TYR A 548 6.69 18.03 -27.12
C TYR A 548 8.08 18.67 -27.01
N ARG A 549 8.83 18.31 -25.94
CA ARG A 549 10.22 18.80 -25.79
C ARG A 549 11.14 18.38 -26.94
N ARG A 550 11.04 17.13 -27.39
CA ARG A 550 11.83 16.66 -28.56
C ARG A 550 11.50 17.44 -29.85
N LEU A 551 10.24 17.76 -30.08
CA LEU A 551 9.81 18.55 -31.23
C LEU A 551 10.27 19.98 -31.12
N SER A 552 10.18 20.60 -29.95
CA SER A 552 10.68 21.97 -29.71
C SER A 552 12.19 22.10 -29.96
N ILE A 553 12.99 21.12 -29.48
CA ILE A 553 14.44 21.09 -29.71
C ILE A 553 14.76 20.90 -31.20
N LYS A 554 14.05 20.01 -31.90
CA LYS A 554 14.22 19.81 -33.34
C LYS A 554 13.87 21.10 -34.15
N GLY A 555 12.80 21.78 -33.76
CA GLY A 555 12.40 23.05 -34.36
C GLY A 555 13.46 24.16 -34.19
N LEU A 556 14.06 24.25 -32.99
CA LEU A 556 15.16 25.18 -32.73
C LEU A 556 16.41 24.89 -33.57
N LEU A 557 16.80 23.61 -33.65
CA LEU A 557 17.95 23.18 -34.46
C LEU A 557 17.73 23.42 -35.97
N LEU A 558 16.51 23.23 -36.47
CA LEU A 558 16.14 23.54 -37.87
C LEU A 558 16.18 25.04 -38.14
N ASN A 559 15.71 25.88 -37.23
CA ASN A 559 15.78 27.34 -37.37
C ASN A 559 17.24 27.86 -37.35
N GLU A 560 18.11 27.29 -36.48
CA GLU A 560 19.53 27.61 -36.50
C GLU A 560 20.22 27.21 -37.82
N SER A 561 19.86 26.05 -38.37
CA SER A 561 20.41 25.60 -39.66
C SER A 561 19.94 26.47 -40.85
N LEU A 562 18.73 26.99 -40.79
CA LEU A 562 18.19 27.92 -41.77
C LEU A 562 18.79 29.33 -41.66
N SER A 563 19.10 29.79 -40.43
CA SER A 563 19.73 31.09 -40.19
C SER A 563 21.22 31.16 -40.57
N ARG A 564 21.89 29.99 -40.67
CA ARG A 564 23.30 29.86 -41.06
C ARG A 564 23.53 29.67 -42.55
N LYS A 565 22.48 29.73 -43.41
CA LYS A 565 22.72 29.77 -44.85
C LYS A 565 23.45 31.09 -45.21
N PRO A 566 24.64 31.03 -45.82
CA PRO A 566 25.36 32.23 -46.23
C PRO A 566 24.49 33.01 -47.22
N ARG A 567 24.24 34.29 -46.92
CA ARG A 567 23.78 35.22 -47.95
C ARG A 567 24.94 35.33 -48.96
N HIS A 568 24.83 34.63 -50.06
CA HIS A 568 25.72 34.86 -51.17
C HIS A 568 25.49 36.29 -51.69
N PRO A 569 26.56 37.02 -51.98
CA PRO A 569 26.52 38.40 -52.53
C PRO A 569 25.87 38.49 -53.90
#